data_af22888fdde50e2afffc4e6aa48290c4
#
_entry.id   af22888fdde50e2afffc4e6aa48290c4
#
_cell.length_a   1.000
_cell.length_b   1.000
_cell.length_c   1.000
_cell.angle_alpha   90.00
_cell.angle_beta   90.00
_cell.angle_gamma   90.00
#
_symmetry.space_group_name_H-M   'P 1'
#
loop_
_entity.id
_entity.type
_entity.pdbx_description
1 polymer ?
#
loop_
_entity_poly.entity_id
_entity_poly.type
_entity_poly.pdbx_seq_one_letter_code
_entity_poly.pdbx_strand_id
1 'polypeptide(L)'
;MVLREHFQQRKIESTFGSFRSLVPLNTPSGPQETESELESELLDQLAFAPGVYDLLTQPIIEYEFDGKRRTYTPDIIVQLHASGDLPAARYIIEVKRRADLIANASNYAAKFEAARRAADNLGAAFRIMDDIRIRTPYLRNARLLSQYLETDPELVSVDILQDAVGHEAIKVADAIALMRQNCVEEPDARASIEQCVAWRRLTCDLSLEFGDHSVIRVRDLSKRDLRLDDPILRSLDEADAA
;
A
#
# COMPACT_ATOMS: atom_id res chain seq x y z
N MET A 1 13.06 -8.51 -9.16
CA MET A 1 13.35 -9.82 -8.51
C MET A 1 12.06 -10.25 -7.84
N VAL A 2 11.57 -11.46 -8.15
CA VAL A 2 10.35 -12.00 -7.52
C VAL A 2 10.70 -12.51 -6.12
N LEU A 3 10.04 -11.98 -5.09
CA LEU A 3 10.40 -12.27 -3.70
C LEU A 3 10.23 -13.75 -3.33
N ARG A 4 9.17 -14.40 -3.81
CA ARG A 4 8.90 -15.83 -3.56
C ARG A 4 9.96 -16.77 -4.13
N GLU A 5 10.70 -16.35 -5.15
CA GLU A 5 11.80 -17.14 -5.73
C GLU A 5 13.08 -17.03 -4.90
N HIS A 6 13.21 -15.99 -4.07
CA HIS A 6 14.42 -15.68 -3.28
C HIS A 6 14.28 -15.99 -1.81
N PHE A 7 13.06 -15.96 -1.28
CA PHE A 7 12.80 -16.21 0.13
C PHE A 7 11.88 -17.40 0.32
N GLN A 8 12.30 -18.33 1.15
CA GLN A 8 11.40 -19.34 1.67
C GLN A 8 10.34 -18.65 2.55
N GLN A 9 9.08 -18.98 2.35
CA GLN A 9 7.98 -18.48 3.16
C GLN A 9 7.70 -19.46 4.30
N ARG A 10 7.57 -18.95 5.53
CA ARG A 10 7.14 -19.76 6.66
C ARG A 10 5.69 -20.20 6.43
N LYS A 11 5.44 -21.48 6.60
CA LYS A 11 4.07 -22.00 6.52
C LYS A 11 3.28 -21.58 7.75
N ILE A 12 2.13 -20.95 7.53
CA ILE A 12 1.18 -20.60 8.59
C ILE A 12 0.39 -21.86 8.97
N GLU A 13 0.56 -22.29 10.21
CA GLU A 13 -0.18 -23.44 10.74
C GLU A 13 -1.56 -23.01 11.22
N SER A 14 -2.60 -23.78 10.84
CA SER A 14 -3.95 -23.58 11.33
C SER A 14 -4.05 -24.13 12.75
N THR A 15 -4.18 -23.26 13.74
CA THR A 15 -4.54 -23.65 15.10
C THR A 15 -5.98 -23.22 15.38
N PHE A 16 -6.69 -23.99 16.20
CA PHE A 16 -8.07 -23.65 16.56
C PHE A 16 -8.14 -22.27 17.23
N GLY A 17 -8.93 -21.35 16.63
CA GLY A 17 -9.08 -19.98 17.14
C GLY A 17 -8.03 -18.97 16.64
N SER A 18 -7.08 -19.36 15.77
CA SER A 18 -6.18 -18.39 15.13
C SER A 18 -6.86 -17.70 13.93
N PHE A 19 -6.62 -16.40 13.80
CA PHE A 19 -7.00 -15.66 12.59
C PHE A 19 -6.10 -16.12 11.43
N ARG A 20 -6.71 -16.35 10.27
CA ARG A 20 -5.99 -16.59 9.02
C ARG A 20 -6.82 -16.00 7.88
N SER A 21 -6.21 -15.22 7.06
CA SER A 21 -6.85 -14.66 5.86
C SER A 21 -5.94 -14.91 4.65
N LEU A 22 -6.58 -15.13 3.50
CA LEU A 22 -5.91 -15.14 2.21
C LEU A 22 -6.25 -13.83 1.50
N VAL A 23 -5.25 -13.01 1.25
CA VAL A 23 -5.39 -11.76 0.52
C VAL A 23 -5.00 -12.00 -0.93
N PRO A 24 -5.94 -11.87 -1.88
CA PRO A 24 -5.63 -11.97 -3.30
C PRO A 24 -4.81 -10.75 -3.72
N LEU A 25 -3.64 -10.98 -4.31
CA LEU A 25 -2.75 -9.92 -4.74
C LEU A 25 -2.34 -10.13 -6.19
N ASN A 26 -2.33 -9.06 -6.95
CA ASN A 26 -1.83 -9.04 -8.32
C ASN A 26 -0.34 -8.64 -8.37
N THR A 27 0.48 -9.34 -7.58
CA THR A 27 1.93 -9.18 -7.54
C THR A 27 2.63 -10.45 -8.02
N PRO A 28 3.90 -10.41 -8.44
CA PRO A 28 4.63 -11.60 -8.91
C PRO A 28 4.64 -12.76 -7.90
N SER A 29 4.68 -12.47 -6.60
CA SER A 29 4.59 -13.49 -5.54
C SER A 29 3.17 -14.03 -5.33
N GLY A 30 2.14 -13.42 -5.94
CA GLY A 30 0.75 -13.86 -5.91
C GLY A 30 0.08 -13.72 -4.54
N PRO A 31 -1.02 -14.47 -4.31
CA PRO A 31 -1.80 -14.37 -3.07
C PRO A 31 -0.98 -14.62 -1.82
N GLN A 32 -1.29 -13.89 -0.75
CA GLN A 32 -0.58 -13.95 0.52
C GLN A 32 -1.50 -14.32 1.67
N GLU A 33 -0.98 -15.12 2.61
CA GLU A 33 -1.66 -15.46 3.85
C GLU A 33 -1.21 -14.54 4.99
N THR A 34 -2.12 -14.20 5.91
CA THR A 34 -1.84 -13.38 7.09
C THR A 34 -2.28 -14.07 8.38
N GLU A 35 -1.61 -13.75 9.48
CA GLU A 35 -1.90 -14.29 10.82
C GLU A 35 -2.73 -13.33 11.68
N SER A 36 -2.94 -12.11 11.22
CA SER A 36 -3.77 -11.12 11.92
C SER A 36 -4.56 -10.26 10.96
N GLU A 37 -5.66 -9.70 11.45
CA GLU A 37 -6.47 -8.73 10.73
C GLU A 37 -5.64 -7.48 10.35
N LEU A 38 -4.77 -7.02 11.26
CA LEU A 38 -3.95 -5.83 11.05
C LEU A 38 -2.91 -6.04 9.92
N GLU A 39 -2.35 -7.25 9.79
CA GLU A 39 -1.51 -7.62 8.64
C GLU A 39 -2.32 -7.58 7.35
N SER A 40 -3.54 -8.14 7.33
CA SER A 40 -4.42 -8.10 6.17
C SER A 40 -4.79 -6.67 5.77
N GLU A 41 -5.09 -5.81 6.74
CA GLU A 41 -5.38 -4.39 6.53
C GLU A 41 -4.18 -3.63 5.93
N LEU A 42 -2.97 -3.96 6.33
CA LEU A 42 -1.76 -3.40 5.72
C LEU A 42 -1.55 -3.91 4.29
N LEU A 43 -1.78 -5.20 4.04
CA LEU A 43 -1.69 -5.76 2.68
C LEU A 43 -2.67 -5.11 1.71
N ASP A 44 -3.93 -4.85 2.13
CA ASP A 44 -4.92 -4.14 1.33
C ASP A 44 -4.39 -2.77 0.85
N GLN A 45 -3.73 -2.03 1.74
CA GLN A 45 -3.15 -0.73 1.43
C GLN A 45 -1.93 -0.83 0.52
N LEU A 46 -1.03 -1.77 0.79
CA LEU A 46 0.17 -1.99 -0.02
C LEU A 46 -0.18 -2.49 -1.43
N ALA A 47 -1.21 -3.32 -1.57
CA ALA A 47 -1.70 -3.79 -2.86
C ALA A 47 -2.29 -2.66 -3.71
N PHE A 48 -2.89 -1.66 -3.06
CA PHE A 48 -3.45 -0.49 -3.72
C PHE A 48 -2.41 0.60 -4.00
N ALA A 49 -1.28 0.60 -3.28
CA ALA A 49 -0.26 1.63 -3.38
C ALA A 49 0.50 1.59 -4.71
N PRO A 50 0.67 2.73 -5.39
CA PRO A 50 1.40 2.79 -6.65
C PRO A 50 2.89 2.50 -6.42
N GLY A 51 3.49 1.74 -7.33
CA GLY A 51 4.93 1.45 -7.28
C GLY A 51 5.32 0.27 -6.39
N VAL A 52 4.39 -0.37 -5.71
CA VAL A 52 4.64 -1.69 -5.12
C VAL A 52 4.82 -2.70 -6.25
N TYR A 53 6.03 -3.27 -6.33
CA TYR A 53 6.35 -4.30 -7.32
C TYR A 53 5.95 -5.67 -6.83
N ASP A 54 6.35 -6.01 -5.60
CA ASP A 54 6.12 -7.33 -5.03
C ASP A 54 6.08 -7.25 -3.51
N LEU A 55 5.37 -8.17 -2.90
CA LEU A 55 5.32 -8.34 -1.45
C LEU A 55 5.17 -9.81 -1.08
N LEU A 56 5.73 -10.19 0.07
CA LEU A 56 5.70 -11.54 0.59
C LEU A 56 5.51 -11.50 2.11
N THR A 57 4.56 -12.29 2.63
CA THR A 57 4.34 -12.44 4.06
C THR A 57 5.24 -13.53 4.64
N GLN A 58 5.64 -13.40 5.89
CA GLN A 58 6.39 -14.37 6.65
C GLN A 58 7.65 -14.93 5.92
N PRO A 59 8.47 -14.08 5.22
CA PRO A 59 9.68 -14.57 4.58
C PRO A 59 10.72 -14.99 5.61
N ILE A 60 11.42 -16.10 5.37
CA ILE A 60 12.57 -16.51 6.17
C ILE A 60 13.80 -15.80 5.60
N ILE A 61 14.36 -14.88 6.36
CA ILE A 61 15.56 -14.11 5.99
C ILE A 61 16.75 -14.66 6.74
N GLU A 62 17.75 -15.16 6.02
CA GLU A 62 19.04 -15.54 6.60
C GLU A 62 19.96 -14.31 6.67
N TYR A 63 20.65 -14.15 7.77
CA TYR A 63 21.65 -13.09 7.96
C TYR A 63 22.81 -13.59 8.81
N GLU A 64 23.96 -12.94 8.70
CA GLU A 64 25.14 -13.28 9.48
C GLU A 64 25.31 -12.28 10.64
N PHE A 65 25.55 -12.81 11.83
CA PHE A 65 25.87 -12.00 13.00
C PHE A 65 26.87 -12.74 13.90
N ASP A 66 27.95 -12.07 14.26
CA ASP A 66 29.08 -12.63 15.03
C ASP A 66 29.65 -13.94 14.44
N GLY A 67 29.79 -13.99 13.10
CA GLY A 67 30.27 -15.17 12.37
C GLY A 67 29.33 -16.37 12.41
N LYS A 68 28.07 -16.17 12.82
CA LYS A 68 27.05 -17.22 12.87
C LYS A 68 25.87 -16.87 11.95
N ARG A 69 25.41 -17.87 11.20
CA ARG A 69 24.15 -17.75 10.45
C ARG A 69 22.98 -17.75 11.43
N ARG A 70 22.06 -16.84 11.20
CA ARG A 70 20.81 -16.68 11.95
C ARG A 70 19.66 -16.49 10.97
N THR A 71 18.45 -16.69 11.42
CA THR A 71 17.23 -16.44 10.65
C THR A 71 16.36 -15.44 11.36
N TYR A 72 15.63 -14.64 10.55
CA TYR A 72 14.60 -13.75 11.01
C TYR A 72 13.37 -13.88 10.10
N THR A 73 12.18 -13.87 10.66
CA THR A 73 10.93 -13.95 9.92
C THR A 73 10.09 -12.74 10.28
N PRO A 74 10.12 -11.67 9.44
CA PRO A 74 9.23 -10.52 9.59
C PRO A 74 7.81 -10.88 9.18
N ASP A 75 6.86 -10.00 9.52
CA ASP A 75 5.48 -10.18 9.07
C ASP A 75 5.36 -9.96 7.55
N ILE A 76 6.04 -8.95 6.99
CA ILE A 76 5.99 -8.63 5.56
C ILE A 76 7.36 -8.15 5.05
N ILE A 77 7.70 -8.51 3.81
CA ILE A 77 8.70 -7.83 2.99
C ILE A 77 7.99 -7.22 1.78
N VAL A 78 8.27 -5.94 1.48
CA VAL A 78 7.73 -5.25 0.31
C VAL A 78 8.86 -4.65 -0.52
N GLN A 79 8.73 -4.75 -1.83
CA GLN A 79 9.66 -4.16 -2.79
C GLN A 79 8.94 -3.14 -3.66
N LEU A 80 9.52 -1.96 -3.78
CA LEU A 80 9.04 -0.88 -4.62
C LEU A 80 9.86 -0.78 -5.91
N HIS A 81 9.20 -0.47 -7.03
CA HIS A 81 9.87 -0.08 -8.26
C HIS A 81 10.69 1.21 -8.07
N ALA A 82 11.74 1.36 -8.85
CA ALA A 82 12.29 2.70 -9.10
C ALA A 82 11.23 3.52 -9.86
N SER A 83 11.12 4.81 -9.54
CA SER A 83 10.15 5.70 -10.16
C SER A 83 10.71 7.12 -10.21
N GLY A 84 10.84 7.70 -11.41
CA GLY A 84 11.50 8.99 -11.59
C GLY A 84 12.91 8.99 -11.02
N ASP A 85 13.19 9.95 -10.15
CA ASP A 85 14.48 10.07 -9.43
C ASP A 85 14.56 9.18 -8.17
N LEU A 86 13.47 8.50 -7.79
CA LEU A 86 13.44 7.62 -6.63
C LEU A 86 13.98 6.23 -6.99
N PRO A 87 15.00 5.72 -6.28
CA PRO A 87 15.50 4.37 -6.50
C PRO A 87 14.47 3.32 -6.07
N ALA A 88 14.65 2.10 -6.55
CA ALA A 88 13.95 0.96 -5.99
C ALA A 88 14.25 0.86 -4.49
N ALA A 89 13.22 0.56 -3.71
CA ALA A 89 13.34 0.44 -2.26
C ALA A 89 12.77 -0.90 -1.78
N ARG A 90 13.25 -1.37 -0.63
CA ARG A 90 12.75 -2.57 0.01
C ARG A 90 12.56 -2.29 1.50
N TYR A 91 11.45 -2.76 2.04
CA TYR A 91 11.13 -2.63 3.45
C TYR A 91 10.85 -4.01 4.05
N ILE A 92 11.36 -4.22 5.25
CA ILE A 92 11.01 -5.32 6.14
C ILE A 92 10.10 -4.74 7.21
N ILE A 93 8.90 -5.30 7.36
CA ILE A 93 7.85 -4.72 8.17
C ILE A 93 7.43 -5.71 9.27
N GLU A 94 7.37 -5.21 10.49
CA GLU A 94 6.67 -5.83 11.62
C GLU A 94 5.36 -5.10 11.86
N VAL A 95 4.30 -5.87 12.07
CA VAL A 95 2.95 -5.36 12.35
C VAL A 95 2.60 -5.66 13.80
N LYS A 96 2.35 -4.62 14.59
CA LYS A 96 2.02 -4.76 16.01
C LYS A 96 0.98 -3.73 16.42
N ARG A 97 0.15 -4.07 17.40
CA ARG A 97 -0.72 -3.07 18.01
C ARG A 97 0.10 -2.10 18.85
N ARG A 98 -0.19 -0.81 18.79
CA ARG A 98 0.51 0.22 19.57
C ARG A 98 0.49 -0.08 21.07
N ALA A 99 -0.66 -0.53 21.58
CA ALA A 99 -0.77 -0.92 22.99
C ALA A 99 0.19 -2.04 23.38
N ASP A 100 0.39 -3.01 22.48
CA ASP A 100 1.32 -4.12 22.70
C ASP A 100 2.78 -3.65 22.62
N LEU A 101 3.11 -2.77 21.67
CA LEU A 101 4.45 -2.15 21.59
C LEU A 101 4.83 -1.42 22.87
N ILE A 102 3.89 -0.67 23.45
CA ILE A 102 4.11 0.05 24.70
C ILE A 102 4.26 -0.91 25.88
N ALA A 103 3.35 -1.89 26.00
CA ALA A 103 3.36 -2.83 27.13
C ALA A 103 4.58 -3.78 27.13
N ASN A 104 5.11 -4.13 25.96
CA ASN A 104 6.14 -5.14 25.78
C ASN A 104 7.43 -4.60 25.13
N ALA A 105 7.70 -3.29 25.23
CA ALA A 105 8.85 -2.64 24.59
C ALA A 105 10.19 -3.33 24.85
N SER A 106 10.45 -3.70 26.11
CA SER A 106 11.70 -4.40 26.50
C SER A 106 11.82 -5.80 25.88
N ASN A 107 10.69 -6.49 25.66
CA ASN A 107 10.67 -7.83 25.07
C ASN A 107 10.93 -7.76 23.55
N TYR A 108 10.53 -6.65 22.90
CA TYR A 108 10.73 -6.45 21.47
C TYR A 108 12.13 -5.95 21.11
N ALA A 109 12.87 -5.33 22.03
CA ALA A 109 14.15 -4.70 21.75
C ALA A 109 15.13 -5.64 21.01
N ALA A 110 15.33 -6.86 21.51
CA ALA A 110 16.22 -7.83 20.88
C ALA A 110 15.69 -8.34 19.53
N LYS A 111 14.36 -8.49 19.39
CA LYS A 111 13.72 -8.89 18.13
C LYS A 111 13.89 -7.82 17.07
N PHE A 112 13.64 -6.56 17.39
CA PHE A 112 13.76 -5.46 16.44
C PHE A 112 15.22 -5.17 16.07
N GLU A 113 16.16 -5.40 16.97
CA GLU A 113 17.57 -5.33 16.64
C GLU A 113 17.97 -6.43 15.64
N ALA A 114 17.47 -7.65 15.80
CA ALA A 114 17.65 -8.73 14.82
C ALA A 114 17.01 -8.37 13.46
N ALA A 115 15.82 -7.74 13.48
CA ALA A 115 15.14 -7.26 12.29
C ALA A 115 15.95 -6.21 11.52
N ARG A 116 16.50 -5.20 12.22
CA ARG A 116 17.36 -4.17 11.60
C ARG A 116 18.59 -4.80 10.94
N ARG A 117 19.26 -5.74 11.62
CA ARG A 117 20.41 -6.45 11.04
C ARG A 117 20.06 -7.26 9.82
N ALA A 118 18.91 -7.96 9.83
CA ALA A 118 18.42 -8.68 8.68
C ALA A 118 18.10 -7.72 7.50
N ALA A 119 17.53 -6.55 7.82
CA ALA A 119 17.26 -5.51 6.84
C ALA A 119 18.55 -4.95 6.22
N ASP A 120 19.54 -4.60 7.05
CA ASP A 120 20.84 -4.09 6.59
C ASP A 120 21.55 -5.07 5.65
N ASN A 121 21.52 -6.37 5.97
CA ASN A 121 22.08 -7.42 5.10
C ASN A 121 21.41 -7.48 3.71
N LEU A 122 20.16 -7.11 3.61
CA LEU A 122 19.39 -7.09 2.36
C LEU A 122 19.41 -5.74 1.64
N GLY A 123 20.04 -4.72 2.21
CA GLY A 123 19.92 -3.34 1.73
C GLY A 123 18.48 -2.84 1.80
N ALA A 124 17.74 -3.26 2.82
CA ALA A 124 16.34 -2.91 3.09
C ALA A 124 16.23 -1.99 4.31
N ALA A 125 15.12 -1.28 4.43
CA ALA A 125 14.79 -0.54 5.63
C ALA A 125 13.84 -1.35 6.53
N PHE A 126 14.08 -1.38 7.85
CA PHE A 126 13.16 -1.98 8.80
C PHE A 126 12.11 -0.95 9.24
N ARG A 127 10.86 -1.37 9.34
CA ARG A 127 9.74 -0.54 9.78
C ARG A 127 8.82 -1.31 10.72
N ILE A 128 8.22 -0.56 11.67
CA ILE A 128 7.13 -1.05 12.51
C ILE A 128 5.85 -0.33 12.10
N MET A 129 4.83 -1.09 11.72
CA MET A 129 3.52 -0.55 11.37
C MET A 129 2.52 -0.93 12.45
N ASP A 130 1.94 0.05 13.09
CA ASP A 130 0.94 -0.16 14.13
C ASP A 130 -0.49 0.18 13.66
N ASP A 131 -1.47 -0.14 14.49
CA ASP A 131 -2.88 0.09 14.21
C ASP A 131 -3.23 1.57 13.95
N ILE A 132 -2.49 2.52 14.52
CA ILE A 132 -2.70 3.95 14.28
C ILE A 132 -2.23 4.34 12.86
N ARG A 133 -1.10 3.79 12.43
CA ARG A 133 -0.54 4.03 11.08
C ARG A 133 -1.30 3.27 9.99
N ILE A 134 -1.91 2.14 10.32
CA ILE A 134 -2.64 1.29 9.38
C ILE A 134 -4.11 1.72 9.26
N ARG A 135 -4.83 1.92 10.38
CA ARG A 135 -6.27 2.19 10.41
C ARG A 135 -6.59 3.67 10.17
N THR A 136 -6.10 4.20 9.07
CA THR A 136 -6.33 5.57 8.59
C THR A 136 -7.47 5.61 7.55
N PRO A 137 -7.95 6.79 7.13
CA PRO A 137 -8.90 6.89 6.02
C PRO A 137 -8.39 6.23 4.73
N TYR A 138 -7.08 6.18 4.52
CA TYR A 138 -6.47 5.52 3.36
C TYR A 138 -6.84 4.03 3.25
N LEU A 139 -6.97 3.31 4.36
CA LEU A 139 -7.41 1.91 4.36
C LEU A 139 -8.80 1.74 3.73
N ARG A 140 -9.75 2.62 4.10
CA ARG A 140 -11.11 2.59 3.52
C ARG A 140 -11.09 2.93 2.04
N ASN A 141 -10.30 3.93 1.68
CA ASN A 141 -10.13 4.36 0.29
C ASN A 141 -9.50 3.25 -0.55
N ALA A 142 -8.46 2.58 -0.04
CA ALA A 142 -7.84 1.45 -0.71
C ALA A 142 -8.84 0.32 -0.97
N ARG A 143 -9.63 -0.07 0.03
CA ARG A 143 -10.66 -1.11 -0.10
C ARG A 143 -11.77 -0.72 -1.09
N LEU A 144 -12.22 0.55 -1.05
CA LEU A 144 -13.22 1.04 -1.98
C LEU A 144 -12.72 1.05 -3.42
N LEU A 145 -11.50 1.53 -3.64
CA LEU A 145 -10.99 1.82 -4.98
C LEU A 145 -10.28 0.62 -5.62
N SER A 146 -9.80 -0.35 -4.86
CA SER A 146 -9.09 -1.52 -5.38
C SER A 146 -9.90 -2.33 -6.39
N GLN A 147 -11.22 -2.40 -6.25
CA GLN A 147 -12.10 -3.10 -7.19
C GLN A 147 -12.00 -2.58 -8.63
N TYR A 148 -11.55 -1.35 -8.80
CA TYR A 148 -11.41 -0.72 -10.12
C TYR A 148 -10.03 -0.95 -10.77
N LEU A 149 -9.10 -1.59 -10.09
CA LEU A 149 -7.78 -1.89 -10.63
C LEU A 149 -7.76 -3.08 -11.61
N GLU A 150 -8.85 -3.86 -11.67
CA GLU A 150 -8.95 -5.03 -12.54
C GLU A 150 -9.16 -4.66 -14.01
N THR A 151 -9.70 -3.47 -14.28
CA THR A 151 -9.98 -2.98 -15.63
C THR A 151 -9.39 -1.59 -15.83
N ASP A 152 -8.75 -1.37 -16.99
CA ASP A 152 -8.27 -0.04 -17.36
C ASP A 152 -9.44 0.96 -17.47
N PRO A 153 -9.26 2.20 -17.00
CA PRO A 153 -10.30 3.24 -17.17
C PRO A 153 -10.52 3.55 -18.66
N GLU A 154 -11.76 3.72 -19.03
CA GLU A 154 -12.10 4.24 -20.35
C GLU A 154 -11.52 5.66 -20.49
N LEU A 155 -10.70 5.88 -21.51
CA LEU A 155 -10.07 7.18 -21.78
C LEU A 155 -11.11 8.30 -21.97
N VAL A 156 -12.29 7.96 -22.50
CA VAL A 156 -13.40 8.90 -22.73
C VAL A 156 -13.76 9.67 -21.44
N SER A 157 -13.76 9.02 -20.28
CA SER A 157 -14.11 9.69 -19.02
C SER A 157 -13.03 10.68 -18.55
N VAL A 158 -11.77 10.37 -18.81
CA VAL A 158 -10.67 11.30 -18.52
C VAL A 158 -10.71 12.48 -19.46
N ASP A 159 -10.94 12.22 -20.75
CA ASP A 159 -10.99 13.26 -21.80
C ASP A 159 -12.14 14.25 -21.54
N ILE A 160 -13.34 13.76 -21.18
CA ILE A 160 -14.48 14.63 -20.81
C ILE A 160 -14.10 15.56 -19.64
N LEU A 161 -13.46 15.03 -18.60
CA LEU A 161 -13.05 15.83 -17.45
C LEU A 161 -11.92 16.80 -17.82
N GLN A 162 -10.97 16.38 -18.63
CA GLN A 162 -9.85 17.21 -19.07
C GLN A 162 -10.31 18.37 -19.96
N ASP A 163 -11.22 18.10 -20.90
CA ASP A 163 -11.76 19.11 -21.80
C ASP A 163 -12.63 20.15 -21.07
N ALA A 164 -13.37 19.68 -20.06
CA ALA A 164 -14.31 20.53 -19.35
C ALA A 164 -13.70 21.31 -18.18
N VAL A 165 -12.70 20.76 -17.50
CA VAL A 165 -12.09 21.32 -16.27
C VAL A 165 -10.62 21.66 -16.48
N GLY A 166 -9.98 21.11 -17.50
CA GLY A 166 -8.54 21.27 -17.73
C GLY A 166 -7.75 20.67 -16.56
N HIS A 167 -6.80 21.44 -16.03
CA HIS A 167 -6.00 21.04 -14.86
C HIS A 167 -6.49 21.68 -13.56
N GLU A 168 -7.65 22.31 -13.54
CA GLU A 168 -8.21 22.90 -12.34
C GLU A 168 -8.71 21.82 -11.36
N ALA A 169 -8.81 22.20 -10.10
CA ALA A 169 -9.34 21.32 -9.07
C ALA A 169 -10.87 21.40 -9.04
N ILE A 170 -11.54 20.26 -8.98
CA ILE A 170 -13.00 20.17 -8.92
C ILE A 170 -13.42 19.17 -7.85
N LYS A 171 -14.59 19.37 -7.22
CA LYS A 171 -15.15 18.37 -6.32
C LYS A 171 -15.72 17.19 -7.09
N VAL A 172 -15.70 16.00 -6.51
CA VAL A 172 -16.29 14.79 -7.10
C VAL A 172 -17.76 15.02 -7.47
N ALA A 173 -18.56 15.61 -6.57
CA ALA A 173 -19.97 15.92 -6.86
C ALA A 173 -20.16 16.83 -8.10
N ASP A 174 -19.32 17.86 -8.24
CA ASP A 174 -19.37 18.79 -9.36
C ASP A 174 -18.90 18.12 -10.66
N ALA A 175 -17.89 17.24 -10.59
CA ALA A 175 -17.41 16.44 -11.72
C ALA A 175 -18.49 15.46 -12.21
N ILE A 176 -19.22 14.80 -11.32
CA ILE A 176 -20.37 13.95 -11.67
C ILE A 176 -21.44 14.78 -12.37
N ALA A 177 -21.80 15.95 -11.84
CA ALA A 177 -22.78 16.83 -12.44
C ALA A 177 -22.36 17.26 -13.87
N LEU A 178 -21.08 17.52 -14.07
CA LEU A 178 -20.51 17.87 -15.37
C LEU A 178 -20.60 16.70 -16.36
N MET A 179 -20.24 15.49 -15.95
CA MET A 179 -20.33 14.28 -16.80
C MET A 179 -21.77 13.99 -17.19
N ARG A 180 -22.74 14.22 -16.30
CA ARG A 180 -24.18 14.10 -16.61
C ARG A 180 -24.64 15.08 -17.70
N GLN A 181 -24.10 16.29 -17.72
CA GLN A 181 -24.37 17.26 -18.81
C GLN A 181 -23.85 16.75 -20.16
N ASN A 182 -22.89 15.86 -20.18
CA ASN A 182 -22.34 15.16 -21.35
C ASN A 182 -22.97 13.78 -21.57
N CYS A 183 -24.22 13.57 -21.11
CA CYS A 183 -25.03 12.36 -21.31
C CYS A 183 -24.45 11.09 -20.64
N VAL A 184 -23.65 11.22 -19.58
CA VAL A 184 -23.19 10.07 -18.76
C VAL A 184 -24.16 9.89 -17.58
N GLU A 185 -24.72 8.70 -17.40
CA GLU A 185 -25.59 8.40 -16.27
C GLU A 185 -24.82 8.51 -14.93
N GLU A 186 -25.51 8.90 -13.84
CA GLU A 186 -24.85 9.17 -12.56
C GLU A 186 -24.03 7.99 -11.99
N PRO A 187 -24.53 6.74 -11.98
CA PRO A 187 -23.74 5.61 -11.51
C PRO A 187 -22.45 5.40 -12.32
N ASP A 188 -22.53 5.56 -13.65
CA ASP A 188 -21.39 5.39 -14.55
C ASP A 188 -20.39 6.54 -14.39
N ALA A 189 -20.87 7.78 -14.19
CA ALA A 189 -20.01 8.93 -13.91
C ALA A 189 -19.23 8.76 -12.61
N ARG A 190 -19.87 8.27 -11.56
CA ARG A 190 -19.22 7.98 -10.27
C ARG A 190 -18.18 6.88 -10.43
N ALA A 191 -18.55 5.74 -11.00
CA ALA A 191 -17.64 4.61 -11.22
C ALA A 191 -16.44 5.02 -12.07
N SER A 192 -16.64 5.82 -13.11
CA SER A 192 -15.56 6.35 -13.95
C SER A 192 -14.59 7.25 -13.18
N ILE A 193 -15.09 8.11 -12.29
CA ILE A 193 -14.24 8.97 -11.45
C ILE A 193 -13.46 8.11 -10.46
N GLU A 194 -14.11 7.17 -9.77
CA GLU A 194 -13.47 6.24 -8.83
C GLU A 194 -12.40 5.41 -9.53
N GLN A 195 -12.67 4.89 -10.71
CA GLN A 195 -11.71 4.17 -11.53
C GLN A 195 -10.51 5.07 -11.92
N CYS A 196 -10.77 6.31 -12.38
CA CYS A 196 -9.69 7.24 -12.70
C CYS A 196 -8.83 7.60 -11.50
N VAL A 197 -9.40 7.69 -10.30
CA VAL A 197 -8.66 7.90 -9.05
C VAL A 197 -7.86 6.64 -8.70
N ALA A 198 -8.44 5.45 -8.79
CA ALA A 198 -7.75 4.18 -8.54
C ALA A 198 -6.53 4.01 -9.44
N TRP A 199 -6.66 4.31 -10.74
CA TRP A 199 -5.59 4.26 -11.73
C TRP A 199 -4.67 5.49 -11.72
N ARG A 200 -4.87 6.40 -10.75
CA ARG A 200 -4.06 7.62 -10.63
C ARG A 200 -4.06 8.50 -11.88
N ARG A 201 -5.13 8.44 -12.70
CA ARG A 201 -5.40 9.40 -13.78
C ARG A 201 -5.91 10.72 -13.21
N LEU A 202 -6.64 10.66 -12.12
CA LEU A 202 -7.01 11.80 -11.28
C LEU A 202 -6.22 11.75 -9.98
N THR A 203 -5.75 12.89 -9.52
CA THR A 203 -5.15 13.06 -8.20
C THR A 203 -6.22 13.42 -7.18
N CYS A 204 -6.11 12.84 -5.99
CA CYS A 204 -6.97 13.13 -4.85
C CYS A 204 -6.15 12.95 -3.57
N ASP A 205 -6.44 13.70 -2.53
CA ASP A 205 -5.87 13.47 -1.20
C ASP A 205 -6.56 12.28 -0.54
N LEU A 206 -5.94 11.11 -0.68
CA LEU A 206 -6.44 9.87 -0.09
C LEU A 206 -6.10 9.70 1.39
N SER A 207 -5.39 10.64 2.01
CA SER A 207 -5.26 10.70 3.48
C SER A 207 -6.56 11.11 4.17
N LEU A 208 -7.50 11.70 3.41
CA LEU A 208 -8.86 12.01 3.81
C LEU A 208 -9.84 10.99 3.23
N GLU A 209 -11.00 10.85 3.83
CA GLU A 209 -12.07 9.96 3.35
C GLU A 209 -12.56 10.39 1.97
N PHE A 210 -12.49 9.48 0.99
CA PHE A 210 -12.91 9.75 -0.37
C PHE A 210 -14.45 9.76 -0.49
N GLY A 211 -14.98 10.76 -1.19
CA GLY A 211 -16.42 10.92 -1.42
C GLY A 211 -16.77 12.19 -2.19
N ASP A 212 -18.02 12.61 -2.16
CA ASP A 212 -18.56 13.75 -2.95
C ASP A 212 -17.82 15.07 -2.72
N HIS A 213 -17.29 15.27 -1.52
CA HIS A 213 -16.57 16.50 -1.16
C HIS A 213 -15.07 16.44 -1.49
N SER A 214 -14.58 15.29 -1.91
CA SER A 214 -13.18 15.12 -2.27
C SER A 214 -12.85 15.97 -3.49
N VAL A 215 -11.69 16.59 -3.45
CA VAL A 215 -11.19 17.43 -4.54
C VAL A 215 -10.29 16.59 -5.42
N ILE A 216 -10.66 16.50 -6.69
CA ILE A 216 -9.90 15.79 -7.72
C ILE A 216 -9.30 16.78 -8.71
N ARG A 217 -8.24 16.37 -9.38
CA ARG A 217 -7.58 17.10 -10.45
C ARG A 217 -7.07 16.12 -11.50
N VAL A 218 -7.17 16.48 -12.77
CA VAL A 218 -6.53 15.71 -13.84
C VAL A 218 -5.02 15.74 -13.62
N ARG A 219 -4.41 14.55 -13.63
CA ARG A 219 -3.00 14.41 -13.34
C ARG A 219 -2.14 14.90 -14.49
N ASP A 220 -1.18 15.77 -14.18
CA ASP A 220 -0.09 16.08 -15.08
C ASP A 220 0.97 14.96 -14.99
N LEU A 221 0.99 14.10 -15.98
CA LEU A 221 1.88 12.93 -16.03
C LEU A 221 3.37 13.34 -16.12
N SER A 222 3.67 14.61 -16.41
CA SER A 222 5.05 15.09 -16.50
C SER A 222 5.67 15.50 -15.16
N LYS A 223 4.87 15.64 -14.09
CA LYS A 223 5.27 16.45 -12.94
C LYS A 223 5.47 15.77 -11.60
N ARG A 224 5.10 14.51 -11.37
CA ARG A 224 5.21 13.98 -9.99
C ARG A 224 5.27 12.46 -9.91
N ASP A 225 6.17 12.00 -9.07
CA ASP A 225 6.26 10.60 -8.68
C ASP A 225 5.11 10.24 -7.72
N LEU A 226 4.30 9.23 -8.11
CA LEU A 226 3.16 8.75 -7.33
C LEU A 226 3.54 8.24 -5.94
N ARG A 227 4.78 7.77 -5.77
CA ARG A 227 5.27 7.24 -4.49
C ARG A 227 5.35 8.33 -3.41
N LEU A 228 5.65 9.57 -3.80
CA LEU A 228 5.79 10.68 -2.86
C LEU A 228 4.46 11.15 -2.25
N ASP A 229 3.37 10.95 -2.99
CA ASP A 229 2.04 11.42 -2.57
C ASP A 229 1.19 10.34 -1.91
N ASP A 230 1.59 9.07 -2.02
CA ASP A 230 0.81 7.98 -1.46
C ASP A 230 0.95 7.89 0.07
N PRO A 231 -0.15 7.91 0.83
CA PRO A 231 -0.12 7.95 2.28
C PRO A 231 0.61 6.78 2.94
N ILE A 232 0.44 5.55 2.42
CA ILE A 232 1.09 4.38 3.04
C ILE A 232 2.59 4.34 2.72
N LEU A 233 2.99 4.75 1.51
CA LEU A 233 4.40 4.79 1.12
C LEU A 233 5.15 5.90 1.88
N ARG A 234 4.54 7.08 2.09
CA ARG A 234 5.10 8.10 2.98
C ARG A 234 5.27 7.59 4.40
N SER A 235 4.27 6.86 4.91
CA SER A 235 4.36 6.26 6.24
C SER A 235 5.50 5.23 6.36
N LEU A 236 5.87 4.54 5.26
CA LEU A 236 7.04 3.66 5.24
C LEU A 236 8.36 4.44 5.16
N ASP A 237 8.38 5.62 4.53
CA ASP A 237 9.58 6.45 4.44
C ASP A 237 9.87 7.22 5.75
N GLU A 238 8.85 7.49 6.56
CA GLU A 238 9.02 8.08 7.89
C GLU A 238 9.77 7.11 8.80
N ALA A 239 10.90 7.55 9.34
CA ALA A 239 11.62 6.75 10.34
C ALA A 239 10.72 6.50 11.55
N ASP A 240 10.77 5.28 12.09
CA ASP A 240 10.11 5.00 13.36
C ASP A 240 10.66 5.97 14.41
N ALA A 241 9.78 6.80 14.97
CA ALA A 241 10.14 7.63 16.10
C ALA A 241 10.62 6.70 17.22
N ALA A 242 11.87 6.87 17.63
CA ALA A 242 12.56 6.06 18.61
C ALA A 242 11.88 6.10 19.98
#